data_dc8ebb12baab3cc0c5a2a79f23305359
#
_entry.id   dc8ebb12baab3cc0c5a2a79f23305359
#
_cell.length_a   1.000
_cell.length_b   1.000
_cell.length_c   1.000
_cell.angle_alpha   90.00
_cell.angle_beta   90.00
_cell.angle_gamma   90.00
#
_symmetry.space_group_name_H-M   'P 1'
#
loop_
_entity.id
_entity.type
_entity.pdbx_description
1 polymer ?
#
loop_
_entity_poly.entity_id
_entity_poly.type
_entity_poly.pdbx_seq_one_letter_code
_entity_poly.pdbx_strand_id
1 'polypeptide(L)'
;MKNKKVILAGILAMMMGLSLAGCGNDKKSAKEQTEQTEETQQVTESEEDDEEDVSWEDEEEESEDAAWEDDSEEEAEFVMPVQDDFTLAPGLSEEYADLDNRSFVYNGTKFTLGESTLKDLIDAGIPFDENDLNNSGNNVNKNYETERYTADINDYVTMQFKFANFTDSEQKAEDCVLSYVRYSHLFVPQPDYDADMNAEITEAMLAGAKQVHFSFPTTITKDELLEKCSENASESDNYVKYLVDSEVYMGSSGYQFQFNEVTNQLKEVSISWLP
;
A
#
# COMPACT_ATOMS: atom_id res chain seq x y z
N MET A 1 17.98 2.56 -49.13
CA MET A 1 19.00 2.41 -48.08
C MET A 1 18.77 3.53 -47.06
N LYS A 2 18.13 3.24 -45.94
CA LYS A 2 17.84 4.20 -44.87
C LYS A 2 18.68 3.84 -43.65
N ASN A 3 19.55 4.75 -43.25
CA ASN A 3 20.45 4.60 -42.11
C ASN A 3 19.63 4.60 -40.81
N LYS A 4 19.61 3.48 -40.11
CA LYS A 4 19.13 3.41 -38.74
C LYS A 4 20.23 3.95 -37.83
N LYS A 5 19.98 5.10 -37.20
CA LYS A 5 20.81 5.62 -36.11
C LYS A 5 20.47 4.81 -34.87
N VAL A 6 21.42 4.03 -34.42
CA VAL A 6 21.35 3.36 -33.11
C VAL A 6 21.61 4.43 -32.07
N ILE A 7 20.58 4.77 -31.29
CA ILE A 7 20.72 5.61 -30.10
C ILE A 7 21.04 4.67 -28.96
N LEU A 8 22.25 4.81 -28.45
CA LEU A 8 22.72 4.07 -27.28
C LEU A 8 22.03 4.65 -26.03
N ALA A 9 21.04 3.94 -25.51
CA ALA A 9 20.33 4.35 -24.30
C ALA A 9 21.24 4.17 -23.08
N GLY A 10 21.40 5.26 -22.33
CA GLY A 10 22.12 5.25 -21.05
C GLY A 10 21.36 4.44 -20.01
N ILE A 11 22.06 3.59 -19.32
CA ILE A 11 21.54 2.73 -18.27
C ILE A 11 21.14 3.60 -17.07
N LEU A 12 19.85 3.67 -16.78
CA LEU A 12 19.33 4.25 -15.55
C LEU A 12 19.40 3.18 -14.46
N ALA A 13 20.40 3.28 -13.61
CA ALA A 13 20.49 2.45 -12.41
C ALA A 13 19.59 3.07 -11.33
N MET A 14 18.40 2.50 -11.12
CA MET A 14 17.63 2.75 -9.90
C MET A 14 18.35 2.08 -8.73
N MET A 15 19.10 2.86 -7.99
CA MET A 15 19.72 2.42 -6.74
C MET A 15 18.65 2.34 -5.66
N MET A 16 18.30 1.12 -5.27
CA MET A 16 17.74 0.88 -3.95
C MET A 16 18.79 1.29 -2.91
N GLY A 17 18.50 2.33 -2.15
CA GLY A 17 19.39 2.82 -1.09
C GLY A 17 19.48 1.84 0.06
N LEU A 18 20.53 1.05 0.08
CA LEU A 18 21.05 0.43 1.28
C LEU A 18 22.12 1.35 1.86
N SER A 19 21.76 2.10 2.89
CA SER A 19 22.66 2.89 3.68
C SER A 19 23.54 1.98 4.53
N LEU A 20 24.79 1.77 4.11
CA LEU A 20 25.86 1.29 4.96
C LEU A 20 26.80 2.45 5.23
N ALA A 21 26.77 2.93 6.48
CA ALA A 21 27.74 3.87 6.98
C ALA A 21 29.12 3.20 7.04
N GLY A 22 30.05 3.71 6.26
CA GLY A 22 31.46 3.35 6.29
C GLY A 22 32.30 4.60 6.35
N CYS A 23 32.73 5.02 7.53
CA CYS A 23 33.80 5.98 7.71
C CYS A 23 35.15 5.34 7.36
N GLY A 24 35.81 5.85 6.35
CA GLY A 24 37.21 5.62 6.11
C GLY A 24 37.94 6.94 6.04
N ASN A 25 38.92 7.15 6.91
CA ASN A 25 39.91 8.16 6.68
C ASN A 25 41.32 7.63 7.04
N ASP A 26 42.18 7.66 6.05
CA ASP A 26 43.60 7.33 6.13
C ASP A 26 44.40 8.31 7.00
N LYS A 27 45.29 7.85 7.85
CA LYS A 27 46.73 7.91 7.71
C LYS A 27 47.53 7.63 9.00
N LYS A 28 48.38 6.62 8.85
CA LYS A 28 49.78 6.48 9.37
C LYS A 28 50.04 6.30 10.87
N SER A 29 50.56 5.12 11.11
CA SER A 29 51.87 4.84 11.67
C SER A 29 51.98 4.45 13.14
N ALA A 30 52.47 3.26 13.31
CA ALA A 30 53.44 2.77 14.30
C ALA A 30 52.90 2.18 15.61
N LYS A 31 53.07 0.83 15.68
CA LYS A 31 53.69 0.05 16.77
C LYS A 31 53.21 0.27 18.22
N GLU A 32 52.77 -0.74 18.79
CA GLU A 32 53.30 -1.72 19.73
C GLU A 32 52.14 -2.38 20.50
N GLN A 33 52.13 -3.68 20.43
CA GLN A 33 52.13 -4.72 21.45
C GLN A 33 51.62 -4.33 22.86
N THR A 34 50.61 -5.05 23.35
CA THR A 34 50.75 -5.96 24.49
C THR A 34 49.37 -6.46 24.91
N GLU A 35 49.19 -7.79 24.83
CA GLU A 35 48.70 -8.78 25.77
C GLU A 35 47.50 -8.49 26.70
N GLN A 36 46.56 -9.44 26.58
CA GLN A 36 45.96 -10.22 27.67
C GLN A 36 45.16 -9.48 28.76
N THR A 37 43.90 -9.80 28.94
CA THR A 37 43.51 -10.74 30.01
C THR A 37 42.03 -11.11 29.87
N GLU A 38 41.75 -12.41 29.82
CA GLU A 38 40.48 -13.04 30.18
C GLU A 38 40.16 -12.75 31.65
N GLU A 39 38.93 -12.46 31.96
CA GLU A 39 38.41 -12.78 33.29
C GLU A 39 36.97 -13.22 33.20
N THR A 40 36.81 -14.52 33.34
CA THR A 40 35.65 -15.27 33.71
C THR A 40 35.30 -14.96 35.16
N GLN A 41 34.10 -14.58 35.47
CA GLN A 41 33.55 -14.77 36.82
C GLN A 41 32.18 -15.40 36.77
N GLN A 42 32.20 -16.61 37.24
CA GLN A 42 31.15 -17.50 37.69
C GLN A 42 30.81 -17.15 39.17
N VAL A 43 29.67 -17.68 39.63
CA VAL A 43 29.27 -17.91 41.04
C VAL A 43 28.24 -16.89 41.54
N THR A 44 27.12 -17.22 42.13
CA THR A 44 26.71 -18.39 42.92
C THR A 44 25.20 -18.48 43.06
N GLU A 45 24.73 -19.70 43.18
CA GLU A 45 23.45 -20.07 43.75
C GLU A 45 23.33 -19.62 45.21
N SER A 46 22.11 -19.24 45.62
CA SER A 46 21.64 -19.48 46.97
C SER A 46 20.13 -19.74 46.92
N GLU A 47 19.83 -20.98 47.20
CA GLU A 47 18.54 -21.49 47.65
C GLU A 47 18.22 -20.91 49.02
N GLU A 48 17.02 -20.42 49.24
CA GLU A 48 16.37 -20.46 50.56
C GLU A 48 14.88 -20.72 50.34
N ASP A 49 14.51 -21.90 50.82
CA ASP A 49 13.14 -22.36 51.07
C ASP A 49 12.45 -21.46 52.09
N ASP A 50 11.21 -21.04 51.78
CA ASP A 50 10.23 -20.73 52.81
C ASP A 50 8.87 -21.28 52.34
N GLU A 51 8.60 -22.48 52.86
CA GLU A 51 7.28 -23.08 52.81
C GLU A 51 6.37 -22.37 53.83
N GLU A 52 5.49 -21.48 53.33
CA GLU A 52 4.32 -21.05 54.10
C GLU A 52 3.12 -21.91 53.71
N ASP A 53 2.81 -22.82 54.67
CA ASP A 53 1.61 -23.65 54.78
C ASP A 53 0.37 -22.76 54.96
N VAL A 54 -0.37 -22.49 53.87
CA VAL A 54 -1.67 -21.81 53.92
C VAL A 54 -2.77 -22.86 53.89
N SER A 55 -3.30 -23.15 55.06
CA SER A 55 -4.50 -24.00 55.25
C SER A 55 -5.71 -23.30 54.64
N TRP A 56 -6.27 -23.88 53.59
CA TRP A 56 -7.58 -23.48 53.04
C TRP A 56 -8.67 -24.10 53.92
N GLU A 57 -9.37 -23.27 54.70
CA GLU A 57 -10.63 -23.63 55.32
C GLU A 57 -11.73 -23.64 54.26
N ASP A 58 -12.37 -24.79 54.09
CA ASP A 58 -13.57 -24.98 53.27
C ASP A 58 -14.74 -24.18 53.88
N GLU A 59 -15.07 -23.05 53.31
CA GLU A 59 -16.37 -22.42 53.48
C GLU A 59 -17.28 -22.90 52.34
N GLU A 60 -18.16 -23.82 52.64
CA GLU A 60 -19.29 -24.20 51.79
C GLU A 60 -20.25 -23.00 51.71
N GLU A 61 -20.09 -22.12 50.72
CA GLU A 61 -21.13 -21.19 50.34
C GLU A 61 -22.11 -21.87 49.37
N GLU A 62 -23.36 -21.97 49.84
CA GLU A 62 -24.52 -22.40 49.08
C GLU A 62 -24.61 -21.51 47.79
N SER A 63 -24.32 -22.09 46.64
CA SER A 63 -24.54 -21.46 45.35
C SER A 63 -26.06 -21.37 45.11
N GLU A 64 -26.62 -20.20 45.29
CA GLU A 64 -27.92 -19.87 44.68
C GLU A 64 -27.79 -20.06 43.15
N ASP A 65 -28.60 -20.99 42.63
CA ASP A 65 -28.80 -21.22 41.21
C ASP A 65 -29.30 -19.91 40.57
N ALA A 66 -28.35 -19.01 40.21
CA ALA A 66 -28.63 -17.97 39.31
C ALA A 66 -28.82 -18.61 37.93
N ALA A 67 -30.07 -18.75 37.51
CA ALA A 67 -30.43 -19.07 36.15
C ALA A 67 -29.77 -18.00 35.25
N TRP A 68 -28.68 -18.39 34.57
CA TRP A 68 -28.15 -17.63 33.48
C TRP A 68 -29.25 -17.64 32.40
N GLU A 69 -29.98 -16.52 32.26
CA GLU A 69 -30.75 -16.29 31.07
C GLU A 69 -29.73 -16.34 29.92
N ASP A 70 -29.82 -17.39 29.14
CA ASP A 70 -29.13 -17.55 27.87
C ASP A 70 -29.72 -16.48 26.93
N ASP A 71 -29.20 -15.24 27.08
CA ASP A 71 -29.40 -14.15 26.15
C ASP A 71 -28.52 -14.50 24.94
N SER A 72 -29.02 -15.45 24.15
CA SER A 72 -28.45 -15.76 22.85
C SER A 72 -28.64 -14.50 21.99
N GLU A 73 -27.71 -13.54 22.16
CA GLU A 73 -27.50 -12.51 21.16
C GLU A 73 -27.30 -13.27 19.84
N GLU A 74 -28.28 -13.17 18.94
CA GLU A 74 -28.11 -13.64 17.56
C GLU A 74 -26.88 -12.93 17.04
N GLU A 75 -25.74 -13.64 16.99
CA GLU A 75 -24.51 -13.12 16.38
C GLU A 75 -24.87 -12.73 14.95
N ALA A 76 -24.90 -11.43 14.70
CA ALA A 76 -25.20 -10.90 13.39
C ALA A 76 -24.23 -11.52 12.38
N GLU A 77 -24.74 -12.23 11.38
CA GLU A 77 -23.92 -12.88 10.37
C GLU A 77 -23.03 -11.81 9.70
N PHE A 78 -21.72 -12.04 9.71
CA PHE A 78 -20.78 -11.13 9.05
C PHE A 78 -21.06 -11.08 7.55
N VAL A 79 -21.34 -9.87 7.02
CA VAL A 79 -21.60 -9.64 5.60
C VAL A 79 -20.52 -8.71 5.05
N MET A 80 -19.83 -9.15 4.01
CA MET A 80 -18.85 -8.30 3.31
C MET A 80 -19.54 -7.14 2.60
N PRO A 81 -18.95 -5.92 2.63
CA PRO A 81 -19.48 -4.79 1.89
C PRO A 81 -19.45 -5.06 0.37
N VAL A 82 -20.54 -4.74 -0.30
CA VAL A 82 -20.66 -4.79 -1.75
C VAL A 82 -21.04 -3.40 -2.26
N GLN A 83 -20.41 -2.98 -3.33
CA GLN A 83 -20.75 -1.73 -4.02
C GLN A 83 -21.90 -2.00 -5.00
N ASP A 84 -23.12 -2.15 -4.49
CA ASP A 84 -24.32 -2.51 -5.28
C ASP A 84 -24.68 -1.50 -6.37
N ASP A 85 -24.28 -0.23 -6.20
CA ASP A 85 -24.52 0.87 -7.12
C ASP A 85 -23.34 1.13 -8.09
N PHE A 86 -22.40 0.15 -8.21
CA PHE A 86 -21.28 0.30 -9.12
C PHE A 86 -21.76 0.59 -10.55
N THR A 87 -21.26 1.70 -11.07
CA THR A 87 -21.50 2.12 -12.45
C THR A 87 -20.18 2.56 -13.04
N LEU A 88 -19.85 2.01 -14.21
CA LEU A 88 -18.64 2.36 -14.91
C LEU A 88 -18.63 3.87 -15.24
N ALA A 89 -17.64 4.58 -14.71
CA ALA A 89 -17.53 6.01 -14.97
C ALA A 89 -17.14 6.28 -16.44
N PRO A 90 -17.62 7.38 -17.05
CA PRO A 90 -17.33 7.70 -18.44
C PRO A 90 -15.82 7.79 -18.71
N GLY A 91 -15.37 7.09 -19.75
CA GLY A 91 -13.98 7.08 -20.21
C GLY A 91 -13.07 6.07 -19.51
N LEU A 92 -13.59 5.28 -18.57
CA LEU A 92 -12.92 4.08 -18.08
C LEU A 92 -13.22 2.89 -19.01
N SER A 93 -12.37 1.88 -19.00
CA SER A 93 -12.52 0.65 -19.77
C SER A 93 -13.61 -0.23 -19.17
N GLU A 94 -14.30 -1.02 -20.01
CA GLU A 94 -15.20 -2.09 -19.55
C GLU A 94 -14.41 -3.32 -19.04
N GLU A 95 -13.14 -3.39 -19.41
CA GLU A 95 -12.23 -4.45 -19.02
C GLU A 95 -11.52 -4.09 -17.71
N TYR A 96 -11.51 -5.03 -16.77
CA TYR A 96 -10.77 -4.87 -15.51
C TYR A 96 -9.26 -5.02 -15.77
N ALA A 97 -8.46 -4.19 -15.11
CA ALA A 97 -7.00 -4.17 -15.28
C ALA A 97 -6.53 -4.00 -16.74
N ASP A 98 -7.26 -3.20 -17.54
CA ASP A 98 -6.90 -2.88 -18.90
C ASP A 98 -5.54 -2.18 -18.99
N LEU A 99 -4.55 -2.86 -19.59
CA LEU A 99 -3.18 -2.38 -19.70
C LEU A 99 -3.02 -1.21 -20.67
N ASP A 100 -3.98 -0.98 -21.56
CA ASP A 100 -3.99 0.12 -22.52
C ASP A 100 -4.73 1.37 -21.97
N ASN A 101 -5.58 1.20 -20.97
CA ASN A 101 -6.38 2.28 -20.36
C ASN A 101 -6.15 2.36 -18.84
N ARG A 102 -4.94 2.73 -18.43
CA ARG A 102 -4.55 2.91 -17.03
C ARG A 102 -5.07 4.25 -16.50
N SER A 103 -6.36 4.27 -16.19
CA SER A 103 -7.07 5.48 -15.76
C SER A 103 -7.89 5.23 -14.51
N PHE A 104 -8.16 6.31 -13.78
CA PHE A 104 -9.14 6.37 -12.70
C PHE A 104 -9.92 7.69 -12.80
N VAL A 105 -11.03 7.77 -12.07
CA VAL A 105 -11.83 8.99 -11.97
C VAL A 105 -11.88 9.43 -10.51
N TYR A 106 -11.67 10.72 -10.25
CA TYR A 106 -11.88 11.34 -8.95
C TYR A 106 -12.90 12.46 -9.08
N ASN A 107 -14.00 12.37 -8.31
CA ASN A 107 -15.11 13.34 -8.34
C ASN A 107 -15.56 13.72 -9.77
N GLY A 108 -15.66 12.73 -10.66
CA GLY A 108 -16.09 12.90 -12.05
C GLY A 108 -15.00 13.37 -13.02
N THR A 109 -13.79 13.66 -12.58
CA THR A 109 -12.65 14.00 -13.44
C THR A 109 -11.78 12.78 -13.69
N LYS A 110 -11.55 12.45 -14.96
CA LYS A 110 -10.69 11.30 -15.35
C LYS A 110 -9.22 11.71 -15.37
N PHE A 111 -8.38 10.84 -14.83
CA PHE A 111 -6.92 10.92 -14.87
C PHE A 111 -6.35 9.67 -15.52
N THR A 112 -5.36 9.84 -16.37
CA THR A 112 -4.67 8.76 -17.10
C THR A 112 -3.18 8.80 -16.78
N LEU A 113 -2.62 7.67 -16.39
CA LEU A 113 -1.19 7.56 -16.15
C LEU A 113 -0.42 7.78 -17.47
N GLY A 114 0.66 8.54 -17.38
CA GLY A 114 1.45 8.95 -18.54
C GLY A 114 0.96 10.21 -19.27
N GLU A 115 -0.24 10.71 -18.92
CA GLU A 115 -0.84 11.89 -19.56
C GLU A 115 -1.13 13.01 -18.56
N SER A 116 -1.84 12.68 -17.44
CA SER A 116 -2.21 13.67 -16.42
C SER A 116 -1.01 14.09 -15.59
N THR A 117 -0.95 15.38 -15.21
CA THR A 117 0.14 15.95 -14.42
C THR A 117 -0.25 16.13 -12.96
N LEU A 118 0.74 16.37 -12.06
CA LEU A 118 0.45 16.72 -10.67
C LEU A 118 -0.45 17.97 -10.60
N LYS A 119 -0.20 18.94 -11.47
CA LYS A 119 -1.03 20.16 -11.54
C LYS A 119 -2.49 19.83 -11.85
N ASP A 120 -2.77 18.91 -12.78
CA ASP A 120 -4.15 18.51 -13.11
C ASP A 120 -4.86 17.91 -11.90
N LEU A 121 -4.16 17.11 -11.08
CA LEU A 121 -4.70 16.50 -9.89
C LEU A 121 -4.97 17.55 -8.78
N ILE A 122 -4.06 18.52 -8.62
CA ILE A 122 -4.24 19.65 -7.70
C ILE A 122 -5.45 20.49 -8.11
N ASP A 123 -5.55 20.85 -9.39
CA ASP A 123 -6.63 21.68 -9.92
C ASP A 123 -8.01 20.99 -9.81
N ALA A 124 -8.05 19.66 -9.80
CA ALA A 124 -9.26 18.86 -9.57
C ALA A 124 -9.62 18.73 -8.07
N GLY A 125 -8.79 19.23 -7.17
CA GLY A 125 -9.05 19.26 -5.74
C GLY A 125 -8.84 17.93 -5.03
N ILE A 126 -7.92 17.08 -5.50
CA ILE A 126 -7.48 15.91 -4.75
C ILE A 126 -6.86 16.41 -3.42
N PRO A 127 -7.28 15.86 -2.26
CA PRO A 127 -6.90 16.38 -0.94
C PRO A 127 -5.49 15.93 -0.53
N PHE A 128 -4.49 16.41 -1.23
CA PHE A 128 -3.09 16.14 -0.91
C PHE A 128 -2.67 16.71 0.44
N ASP A 129 -1.75 16.03 1.12
CA ASP A 129 -1.09 16.56 2.30
C ASP A 129 -0.37 17.89 1.96
N GLU A 130 -0.53 18.90 2.83
CA GLU A 130 0.07 20.22 2.62
C GLU A 130 1.60 20.18 2.55
N ASN A 131 2.26 19.28 3.30
CA ASN A 131 3.70 19.13 3.25
C ASN A 131 4.17 18.57 1.90
N ASP A 132 3.40 17.66 1.30
CA ASP A 132 3.68 17.14 -0.03
C ASP A 132 3.52 18.25 -1.08
N LEU A 133 2.46 19.06 -0.98
CA LEU A 133 2.21 20.17 -1.89
C LEU A 133 3.32 21.24 -1.87
N ASN A 134 4.01 21.44 -0.75
CA ASN A 134 5.15 22.34 -0.66
C ASN A 134 6.29 21.91 -1.60
N ASN A 135 6.33 20.66 -2.02
CA ASN A 135 7.32 20.11 -2.95
C ASN A 135 6.92 20.19 -4.43
N SER A 136 5.71 20.64 -4.76
CA SER A 136 5.19 20.70 -6.15
C SER A 136 6.03 21.62 -7.07
N GLY A 137 6.65 22.66 -6.51
CA GLY A 137 7.54 23.56 -7.20
C GLY A 137 8.99 23.07 -7.32
N ASN A 138 9.36 21.93 -6.75
CA ASN A 138 10.72 21.40 -6.82
C ASN A 138 11.04 20.89 -8.23
N ASN A 139 12.33 20.92 -8.57
CA ASN A 139 12.79 20.41 -9.85
C ASN A 139 12.96 18.88 -9.79
N VAL A 140 12.50 18.23 -10.84
CA VAL A 140 12.67 16.79 -11.08
C VAL A 140 13.56 16.60 -12.29
N ASN A 141 14.68 15.92 -12.11
CA ASN A 141 15.62 15.65 -13.18
C ASN A 141 14.99 14.73 -14.24
N LYS A 142 15.53 14.76 -15.45
CA LYS A 142 15.17 13.83 -16.54
C LYS A 142 15.25 12.39 -16.07
N ASN A 143 14.20 11.61 -16.35
CA ASN A 143 14.05 10.19 -16.01
C ASN A 143 14.01 9.89 -14.49
N TYR A 144 13.64 10.87 -13.67
CA TYR A 144 13.40 10.68 -12.25
C TYR A 144 11.92 10.83 -11.92
N GLU A 145 11.51 10.17 -10.86
CA GLU A 145 10.22 10.35 -10.22
C GLU A 145 10.32 11.32 -9.04
N THR A 146 9.18 11.90 -8.70
CA THR A 146 9.02 12.66 -7.45
C THR A 146 9.04 11.74 -6.24
N GLU A 147 9.19 12.32 -5.07
CA GLU A 147 8.73 11.68 -3.83
C GLU A 147 7.22 11.39 -3.93
N ARG A 148 6.72 10.64 -2.97
CA ARG A 148 5.32 10.23 -2.95
C ARG A 148 4.45 11.37 -2.44
N TYR A 149 3.33 11.61 -3.12
CA TYR A 149 2.27 12.51 -2.70
C TYR A 149 1.15 11.67 -2.12
N THR A 150 0.64 12.03 -0.95
CA THR A 150 -0.43 11.30 -0.25
C THR A 150 -1.70 12.16 -0.21
N ALA A 151 -2.84 11.53 -0.37
CA ALA A 151 -4.15 12.14 -0.25
C ALA A 151 -5.07 11.23 0.59
N ASP A 152 -5.59 11.77 1.69
CA ASP A 152 -6.55 11.08 2.53
C ASP A 152 -7.96 11.37 2.00
N ILE A 153 -8.58 10.36 1.41
CA ILE A 153 -9.96 10.46 0.87
C ILE A 153 -10.96 10.50 2.03
N ASN A 154 -10.70 9.71 3.07
CA ASN A 154 -11.35 9.74 4.37
C ASN A 154 -10.45 9.00 5.39
N ASP A 155 -10.93 8.81 6.63
CA ASP A 155 -10.15 8.23 7.73
C ASP A 155 -9.66 6.78 7.46
N TYR A 156 -10.30 6.07 6.52
CA TYR A 156 -9.99 4.67 6.20
C TYR A 156 -9.54 4.43 4.75
N VAL A 157 -9.57 5.46 3.90
CA VAL A 157 -9.23 5.35 2.49
C VAL A 157 -8.18 6.38 2.12
N THR A 158 -7.04 5.91 1.60
CA THR A 158 -5.94 6.79 1.17
C THR A 158 -5.58 6.55 -0.28
N MET A 159 -5.04 7.58 -0.92
CA MET A 159 -4.39 7.47 -2.23
C MET A 159 -2.95 7.95 -2.14
N GLN A 160 -2.08 7.35 -2.94
CA GLN A 160 -0.69 7.79 -3.07
C GLN A 160 -0.32 7.87 -4.55
N PHE A 161 0.50 8.87 -4.88
CA PHE A 161 0.85 9.19 -6.25
C PHE A 161 2.34 9.42 -6.39
N LYS A 162 2.88 9.11 -7.57
CA LYS A 162 4.18 9.59 -8.01
C LYS A 162 4.07 10.16 -9.41
N PHE A 163 4.93 11.10 -9.71
CA PHE A 163 4.99 11.76 -10.98
C PHE A 163 6.41 11.66 -11.54
N ALA A 164 6.54 11.46 -12.84
CA ALA A 164 7.83 11.25 -13.46
C ALA A 164 8.10 12.28 -14.57
N ASN A 165 9.36 12.65 -14.68
CA ASN A 165 9.84 13.49 -15.76
C ASN A 165 10.46 12.63 -16.86
N PHE A 166 9.71 12.33 -17.91
CA PHE A 166 10.19 11.59 -19.08
C PHE A 166 10.63 12.51 -20.23
N THR A 167 10.79 13.81 -19.98
CA THR A 167 11.28 14.77 -20.99
C THR A 167 12.81 14.79 -21.07
N ASP A 168 13.34 15.57 -22.00
CA ASP A 168 14.79 15.69 -22.22
C ASP A 168 15.49 16.70 -21.29
N SER A 169 14.73 17.40 -20.45
CA SER A 169 15.25 18.42 -19.53
C SER A 169 14.61 18.31 -18.15
N GLU A 170 15.19 19.00 -17.17
CA GLU A 170 14.61 19.18 -15.86
C GLU A 170 13.24 19.87 -15.95
N GLN A 171 12.28 19.42 -15.14
CA GLN A 171 10.93 19.99 -15.04
C GLN A 171 10.54 20.26 -13.59
N LYS A 172 9.51 21.09 -13.39
CA LYS A 172 8.84 21.20 -12.10
C LYS A 172 8.03 19.93 -11.80
N ALA A 173 7.93 19.57 -10.52
CA ALA A 173 7.13 18.41 -10.13
C ALA A 173 5.67 18.56 -10.58
N GLU A 174 5.11 19.77 -10.52
CA GLU A 174 3.74 20.06 -10.96
C GLU A 174 3.50 19.78 -12.46
N ASP A 175 4.53 19.83 -13.29
CA ASP A 175 4.48 19.56 -14.73
C ASP A 175 4.82 18.10 -15.08
N CYS A 176 5.27 17.30 -14.11
CA CYS A 176 5.58 15.89 -14.31
C CYS A 176 4.31 15.05 -14.47
N VAL A 177 4.39 14.02 -15.31
CA VAL A 177 3.24 13.15 -15.60
C VAL A 177 3.06 12.10 -14.50
N LEU A 178 1.83 11.73 -14.23
CA LEU A 178 1.46 10.68 -13.30
C LEU A 178 2.03 9.34 -13.76
N SER A 179 2.94 8.76 -13.00
CA SER A 179 3.59 7.47 -13.26
C SER A 179 3.08 6.34 -12.37
N TYR A 180 2.51 6.70 -11.22
CA TYR A 180 2.03 5.74 -10.23
C TYR A 180 0.87 6.30 -9.45
N VAL A 181 -0.15 5.46 -9.24
CA VAL A 181 -1.23 5.69 -8.28
C VAL A 181 -1.46 4.43 -7.48
N ARG A 182 -1.75 4.59 -6.19
CA ARG A 182 -2.18 3.54 -5.29
C ARG A 182 -3.42 4.00 -4.54
N TYR A 183 -4.42 3.16 -4.49
CA TYR A 183 -5.62 3.30 -3.67
C TYR A 183 -5.61 2.20 -2.62
N SER A 184 -5.83 2.55 -1.37
CA SER A 184 -5.73 1.61 -0.25
C SER A 184 -6.87 1.81 0.74
N HIS A 185 -7.48 0.71 1.17
CA HIS A 185 -8.25 0.65 2.39
C HIS A 185 -7.29 0.39 3.56
N LEU A 186 -7.25 1.24 4.57
CA LEU A 186 -6.42 1.04 5.76
C LEU A 186 -6.85 -0.20 6.52
N PHE A 187 -8.16 -0.41 6.60
CA PHE A 187 -8.78 -1.61 7.13
C PHE A 187 -9.82 -2.14 6.14
N VAL A 188 -10.07 -3.43 6.22
CA VAL A 188 -11.15 -4.13 5.51
C VAL A 188 -11.98 -4.82 6.58
N PRO A 189 -13.32 -4.81 6.53
CA PRO A 189 -14.16 -5.49 7.50
C PRO A 189 -13.79 -6.97 7.64
N GLN A 190 -13.83 -7.49 8.86
CA GLN A 190 -13.43 -8.87 9.17
C GLN A 190 -14.37 -9.48 10.20
N PRO A 191 -14.54 -10.83 10.21
CA PRO A 191 -15.45 -11.51 11.12
C PRO A 191 -15.06 -11.36 12.62
N ASP A 192 -13.80 -11.09 12.92
CA ASP A 192 -13.25 -10.91 14.27
C ASP A 192 -13.34 -9.47 14.79
N TYR A 193 -13.80 -8.53 13.96
CA TYR A 193 -14.06 -7.16 14.41
C TYR A 193 -15.47 -7.06 14.98
N ASP A 194 -15.68 -6.15 15.93
CA ASP A 194 -17.00 -5.85 16.41
C ASP A 194 -17.90 -5.23 15.31
N ALA A 195 -19.22 -5.32 15.52
CA ALA A 195 -20.19 -4.86 14.52
C ALA A 195 -20.09 -3.36 14.22
N ASP A 196 -19.81 -2.53 15.23
CA ASP A 196 -19.70 -1.08 15.07
C ASP A 196 -18.46 -0.72 14.23
N MET A 197 -17.32 -1.35 14.50
CA MET A 197 -16.09 -1.18 13.73
C MET A 197 -16.27 -1.62 12.28
N ASN A 198 -16.89 -2.78 12.06
CA ASN A 198 -17.19 -3.25 10.70
C ASN A 198 -18.12 -2.29 9.95
N ALA A 199 -19.12 -1.73 10.62
CA ALA A 199 -20.03 -0.76 10.02
C ALA A 199 -19.32 0.53 9.63
N GLU A 200 -18.46 1.06 10.49
CA GLU A 200 -17.67 2.28 10.25
C GLU A 200 -16.72 2.10 9.05
N ILE A 201 -15.95 1.00 9.03
CA ILE A 201 -15.05 0.67 7.91
C ILE A 201 -15.85 0.55 6.61
N THR A 202 -16.98 -0.17 6.64
CA THR A 202 -17.85 -0.36 5.46
C THR A 202 -18.36 0.98 4.92
N GLU A 203 -18.87 1.87 5.81
CA GLU A 203 -19.34 3.20 5.41
C GLU A 203 -18.22 4.00 4.74
N ALA A 204 -17.03 4.01 5.34
CA ALA A 204 -15.88 4.72 4.79
C ALA A 204 -15.41 4.16 3.44
N MET A 205 -15.37 2.84 3.28
CA MET A 205 -15.04 2.19 2.00
C MET A 205 -16.03 2.59 0.90
N LEU A 206 -17.34 2.51 1.18
CA LEU A 206 -18.39 2.88 0.22
C LEU A 206 -18.41 4.40 -0.06
N ALA A 207 -18.07 5.24 0.92
CA ALA A 207 -17.90 6.68 0.73
C ALA A 207 -16.70 7.00 -0.16
N GLY A 208 -15.59 6.30 0.00
CA GLY A 208 -14.41 6.40 -0.87
C GLY A 208 -14.73 5.96 -2.31
N ALA A 209 -15.48 4.85 -2.47
CA ALA A 209 -15.92 4.34 -3.77
C ALA A 209 -16.83 5.31 -4.56
N LYS A 210 -17.51 6.25 -3.88
CA LYS A 210 -18.32 7.30 -4.54
C LYS A 210 -17.46 8.45 -5.08
N GLN A 211 -16.25 8.64 -4.54
CA GLN A 211 -15.34 9.69 -4.95
C GLN A 211 -14.33 9.19 -5.97
N VAL A 212 -13.85 7.94 -5.80
CA VAL A 212 -12.80 7.34 -6.63
C VAL A 212 -13.37 6.15 -7.38
N HIS A 213 -13.31 6.19 -8.72
CA HIS A 213 -13.79 5.10 -9.57
C HIS A 213 -12.64 4.51 -10.39
N PHE A 214 -12.60 3.19 -10.41
CA PHE A 214 -11.78 2.41 -11.34
C PHE A 214 -12.68 1.68 -12.34
N SER A 215 -12.08 0.90 -13.24
CA SER A 215 -12.83 0.00 -14.15
C SER A 215 -13.54 -1.13 -13.41
N PHE A 216 -13.35 -1.26 -12.11
CA PHE A 216 -13.86 -2.30 -11.23
C PHE A 216 -14.33 -1.69 -9.90
N PRO A 217 -15.24 -2.37 -9.16
CA PRO A 217 -15.64 -1.96 -7.82
C PRO A 217 -14.45 -2.01 -6.85
N THR A 218 -14.33 -1.03 -5.96
CA THR A 218 -13.27 -1.05 -4.94
C THR A 218 -13.52 -2.05 -3.80
N THR A 219 -14.69 -2.70 -3.81
CA THR A 219 -15.07 -3.80 -2.90
C THR A 219 -14.94 -5.18 -3.53
N ILE A 220 -14.33 -5.28 -4.71
CA ILE A 220 -14.19 -6.54 -5.46
C ILE A 220 -13.39 -7.59 -4.67
N THR A 221 -13.76 -8.85 -4.83
CA THR A 221 -12.98 -9.98 -4.35
C THR A 221 -11.93 -10.42 -5.39
N LYS A 222 -10.95 -11.21 -4.94
CA LYS A 222 -9.94 -11.77 -5.86
C LYS A 222 -10.57 -12.64 -6.95
N ASP A 223 -11.56 -13.46 -6.57
CA ASP A 223 -12.21 -14.38 -7.50
C ASP A 223 -13.01 -13.61 -8.56
N GLU A 224 -13.75 -12.57 -8.16
CA GLU A 224 -14.46 -11.70 -9.09
C GLU A 224 -13.52 -10.95 -10.04
N LEU A 225 -12.35 -10.51 -9.56
CA LEU A 225 -11.32 -9.90 -10.41
C LEU A 225 -10.86 -10.89 -11.48
N LEU A 226 -10.50 -12.11 -11.08
CA LEU A 226 -9.98 -13.13 -11.99
C LEU A 226 -11.01 -13.57 -13.04
N GLU A 227 -12.31 -13.59 -12.69
CA GLU A 227 -13.38 -13.89 -13.64
C GLU A 227 -13.59 -12.80 -14.70
N LYS A 228 -13.23 -11.55 -14.40
CA LYS A 228 -13.51 -10.37 -15.24
C LYS A 228 -12.31 -9.86 -16.04
N CYS A 229 -11.11 -10.37 -15.76
CA CYS A 229 -9.91 -10.02 -16.50
C CYS A 229 -9.63 -11.04 -17.59
N SER A 230 -9.32 -10.55 -18.78
CA SER A 230 -8.92 -11.40 -19.93
C SER A 230 -7.41 -11.65 -19.98
N GLU A 231 -6.62 -10.85 -19.28
CA GLU A 231 -5.16 -10.91 -19.28
C GLU A 231 -4.62 -12.04 -18.41
N ASN A 232 -3.43 -12.52 -18.76
CA ASN A 232 -2.72 -13.49 -17.95
C ASN A 232 -2.18 -12.84 -16.68
N ALA A 233 -2.70 -13.25 -15.53
CA ALA A 233 -2.26 -12.77 -14.23
C ALA A 233 -1.06 -13.56 -13.72
N SER A 234 -0.19 -12.89 -12.97
CA SER A 234 0.72 -13.53 -12.02
C SER A 234 0.06 -13.50 -10.64
N GLU A 235 -0.20 -14.66 -10.07
CA GLU A 235 -0.95 -14.81 -8.83
C GLU A 235 -0.09 -15.33 -7.68
N SER A 236 -0.45 -14.91 -6.46
CA SER A 236 -0.04 -15.51 -5.21
C SER A 236 -1.22 -15.48 -4.24
N ASP A 237 -1.06 -15.93 -2.99
CA ASP A 237 -2.17 -16.10 -2.04
C ASP A 237 -3.07 -14.87 -1.95
N ASN A 238 -2.47 -13.69 -1.75
CA ASN A 238 -3.20 -12.43 -1.57
C ASN A 238 -2.84 -11.35 -2.61
N TYR A 239 -2.14 -11.71 -3.70
CA TYR A 239 -1.78 -10.77 -4.76
C TYR A 239 -2.19 -11.27 -6.14
N VAL A 240 -2.63 -10.34 -6.99
CA VAL A 240 -2.80 -10.54 -8.43
C VAL A 240 -2.12 -9.39 -9.17
N LYS A 241 -1.36 -9.70 -10.22
CA LYS A 241 -0.61 -8.71 -11.00
C LYS A 241 -0.84 -8.92 -12.50
N TYR A 242 -1.15 -7.84 -13.15
CA TYR A 242 -1.24 -7.71 -14.61
C TYR A 242 -0.18 -6.72 -15.05
N LEU A 243 0.98 -7.20 -15.50
CA LEU A 243 2.14 -6.36 -15.78
C LEU A 243 2.66 -6.62 -17.18
N VAL A 244 3.12 -5.54 -17.82
CA VAL A 244 3.85 -5.54 -19.07
C VAL A 244 5.19 -4.84 -18.87
N ASP A 245 6.27 -5.45 -19.32
CA ASP A 245 7.60 -4.84 -19.17
C ASP A 245 7.76 -3.67 -20.15
N SER A 246 8.38 -2.59 -19.68
CA SER A 246 8.75 -1.47 -20.54
C SER A 246 9.88 -1.87 -21.48
N GLU A 247 9.77 -1.49 -22.76
CA GLU A 247 10.85 -1.69 -23.73
C GLU A 247 12.01 -0.69 -23.58
N VAL A 248 11.78 0.40 -22.86
CA VAL A 248 12.70 1.56 -22.76
C VAL A 248 13.34 1.67 -21.39
N TYR A 249 12.60 1.39 -20.34
CA TYR A 249 13.03 1.54 -18.96
C TYR A 249 13.09 0.18 -18.25
N MET A 250 13.92 0.10 -17.21
CA MET A 250 13.88 -1.06 -16.31
C MET A 250 12.63 -0.97 -15.44
N GLY A 251 11.70 -1.92 -15.59
CA GLY A 251 10.47 -2.00 -14.83
C GLY A 251 9.27 -2.37 -15.67
N SER A 252 8.13 -2.46 -15.02
CA SER A 252 6.89 -2.91 -15.64
C SER A 252 5.79 -1.89 -15.38
N SER A 253 4.86 -1.82 -16.33
CA SER A 253 3.61 -1.05 -16.23
C SER A 253 2.46 -1.99 -15.97
N GLY A 254 1.40 -1.52 -15.33
CA GLY A 254 0.15 -2.27 -15.18
C GLY A 254 -0.43 -2.19 -13.79
N TYR A 255 -1.16 -3.22 -13.41
CA TYR A 255 -1.96 -3.28 -12.19
C TYR A 255 -1.39 -4.30 -11.20
N GLN A 256 -1.38 -3.95 -9.92
CA GLN A 256 -1.12 -4.86 -8.82
C GLN A 256 -2.23 -4.71 -7.79
N PHE A 257 -2.88 -5.82 -7.48
CA PHE A 257 -3.96 -5.91 -6.50
C PHE A 257 -3.47 -6.69 -5.29
N GLN A 258 -3.78 -6.19 -4.10
CA GLN A 258 -3.61 -6.89 -2.85
C GLN A 258 -4.97 -7.10 -2.19
N PHE A 259 -5.23 -8.32 -1.77
CA PHE A 259 -6.47 -8.72 -1.12
C PHE A 259 -6.24 -9.01 0.36
N ASN A 260 -7.29 -8.85 1.15
CA ASN A 260 -7.30 -9.28 2.54
C ASN A 260 -7.26 -10.81 2.61
N GLU A 261 -6.41 -11.37 3.47
CA GLU A 261 -6.19 -12.82 3.56
C GLU A 261 -7.38 -13.58 4.17
N VAL A 262 -8.21 -12.91 4.96
CA VAL A 262 -9.37 -13.51 5.65
C VAL A 262 -10.61 -13.44 4.77
N THR A 263 -10.90 -12.28 4.21
CA THR A 263 -12.15 -12.01 3.50
C THR A 263 -12.03 -12.07 1.97
N ASN A 264 -10.81 -12.18 1.46
CA ASN A 264 -10.52 -12.16 0.01
C ASN A 264 -10.97 -10.87 -0.71
N GLN A 265 -11.28 -9.80 0.04
CA GLN A 265 -11.72 -8.51 -0.48
C GLN A 265 -10.53 -7.61 -0.80
N LEU A 266 -10.67 -6.73 -1.80
CA LEU A 266 -9.63 -5.78 -2.19
C LEU A 266 -9.21 -4.91 -1.00
N LYS A 267 -7.92 -4.95 -0.69
CA LYS A 267 -7.27 -4.08 0.30
C LYS A 267 -6.54 -2.92 -0.36
N GLU A 268 -5.85 -3.20 -1.47
CA GLU A 268 -5.05 -2.20 -2.17
C GLU A 268 -5.02 -2.50 -3.67
N VAL A 269 -5.06 -1.46 -4.48
CA VAL A 269 -4.69 -1.54 -5.89
C VAL A 269 -3.67 -0.47 -6.22
N SER A 270 -2.64 -0.84 -6.95
CA SER A 270 -1.71 0.13 -7.55
C SER A 270 -1.65 -0.04 -9.06
N ILE A 271 -1.53 1.11 -9.73
CA ILE A 271 -1.36 1.20 -11.18
C ILE A 271 -0.05 1.93 -11.44
N SER A 272 0.78 1.38 -12.31
CA SER A 272 2.05 1.97 -12.74
C SER A 272 2.11 2.15 -14.24
N TRP A 273 2.89 3.15 -14.66
CA TRP A 273 3.15 3.42 -16.07
C TRP A 273 4.59 3.85 -16.30
N LEU A 274 5.21 3.24 -17.28
CA LEU A 274 6.50 3.59 -17.87
C LEU A 274 6.32 3.63 -19.38
N PRO A 275 6.96 4.59 -20.10
CA PRO A 275 6.93 4.66 -21.56
C PRO A 275 7.54 3.43 -22.24
#